data_adc8d019e5651e3240e0fef49da797fe
#
_entry.id   adc8d019e5651e3240e0fef49da797fe
#
_cell.length_a   1.000
_cell.length_b   1.000
_cell.length_c   1.000
_cell.angle_alpha   90.00
_cell.angle_beta   90.00
_cell.angle_gamma   90.00
#
_symmetry.space_group_name_H-M   'P 1'
#
loop_
_entity.id
_entity.type
_entity.pdbx_description
1 polymer ?
#
loop_
_entity_poly.entity_id
_entity_poly.type
_entity_poly.pdbx_seq_one_letter_code
_entity_poly.pdbx_strand_id
1 'polypeptide(L)'
;MARNEFVFLIDVDNTLIDNDRVAVDLKRHLTQEVGGRRQRRYWELFEELRQQLGYADYLGALQRYRVENPRDSHVLTVSSFLINYPFANRLFPGSLDAIEHVRQWGPAVILSDGDAVFQPRKIERSGLFEAVEGNILIYIHKEEELADVQRRYPAKHYVLVDDKPRILDAIKRVWGPRVTTVFPRQGHYALDPVAVAKYPPADVTIARIGDLVAHDAKTLKAAARPTRG
;
A
#
# COMPACT_ATOMS: atom_id res chain seq x y z
N MET A 1 14.52 -2.77 23.78
CA MET A 1 13.29 -1.94 23.70
C MET A 1 12.13 -2.69 24.33
N ALA A 2 11.24 -1.99 25.04
CA ALA A 2 10.02 -2.61 25.56
C ALA A 2 9.16 -3.11 24.40
N ARG A 3 8.53 -4.27 24.57
CA ARG A 3 7.66 -4.90 23.56
C ARG A 3 6.27 -4.26 23.63
N ASN A 4 5.78 -3.70 22.51
CA ASN A 4 4.43 -3.15 22.43
C ASN A 4 3.38 -4.24 22.67
N GLU A 5 2.22 -3.90 23.23
CA GLU A 5 1.08 -4.81 23.28
C GLU A 5 0.54 -5.03 21.85
N PHE A 6 0.35 -3.95 21.11
CA PHE A 6 -0.08 -3.96 19.70
C PHE A 6 0.85 -3.14 18.82
N VAL A 7 0.97 -3.54 17.56
CA VAL A 7 1.49 -2.73 16.45
C VAL A 7 0.53 -2.88 15.27
N PHE A 8 0.14 -1.75 14.68
CA PHE A 8 -0.76 -1.71 13.53
C PHE A 8 0.08 -1.47 12.28
N LEU A 9 0.11 -2.45 11.38
CA LEU A 9 0.82 -2.40 10.11
C LEU A 9 -0.20 -2.11 9.01
N ILE A 10 -0.05 -0.99 8.31
CA ILE A 10 -1.07 -0.49 7.38
C ILE A 10 -0.41 -0.28 6.01
N ASP A 11 -0.97 -0.92 4.99
CA ASP A 11 -0.57 -0.69 3.60
C ASP A 11 -1.04 0.68 3.10
N VAL A 12 -0.45 1.15 2.00
CA VAL A 12 -0.74 2.48 1.43
C VAL A 12 -1.65 2.39 0.20
N ASP A 13 -1.19 1.66 -0.84
CA ASP A 13 -1.81 1.68 -2.15
C ASP A 13 -3.11 0.88 -2.18
N ASN A 14 -4.22 1.56 -2.50
CA ASN A 14 -5.58 1.03 -2.41
C ASN A 14 -6.06 0.61 -1.00
N THR A 15 -5.25 0.91 0.02
CA THR A 15 -5.62 0.75 1.43
C THR A 15 -5.88 2.11 2.08
N LEU A 16 -4.92 3.04 2.05
CA LEU A 16 -5.06 4.42 2.55
C LEU A 16 -5.26 5.43 1.42
N ILE A 17 -4.65 5.19 0.25
CA ILE A 17 -4.69 6.04 -0.94
C ILE A 17 -5.36 5.29 -2.09
N ASP A 18 -6.30 5.94 -2.79
CA ASP A 18 -6.89 5.48 -4.05
C ASP A 18 -5.84 5.55 -5.18
N ASN A 19 -4.98 4.53 -5.23
CA ASN A 19 -3.92 4.44 -6.22
C ASN A 19 -4.45 4.15 -7.62
N ASP A 20 -5.63 3.54 -7.74
CA ASP A 20 -6.30 3.34 -9.02
C ASP A 20 -6.65 4.70 -9.65
N ARG A 21 -7.08 5.66 -8.85
CA ARG A 21 -7.36 7.01 -9.32
C ARG A 21 -6.09 7.76 -9.70
N VAL A 22 -5.00 7.57 -8.96
CA VAL A 22 -3.67 8.11 -9.34
C VAL A 22 -3.26 7.59 -10.72
N ALA A 23 -3.43 6.29 -10.99
CA ALA A 23 -3.12 5.70 -12.29
C ALA A 23 -3.98 6.27 -13.42
N VAL A 24 -5.29 6.49 -13.18
CA VAL A 24 -6.20 7.16 -14.15
C VAL A 24 -5.76 8.57 -14.46
N ASP A 25 -5.39 9.36 -13.45
CA ASP A 25 -4.95 10.74 -13.63
C ASP A 25 -3.60 10.81 -14.37
N LEU A 26 -2.66 9.92 -14.06
CA LEU A 26 -1.40 9.78 -14.79
C LEU A 26 -1.64 9.41 -16.26
N LYS A 27 -2.55 8.48 -16.52
CA LYS A 27 -2.91 8.09 -17.89
C LYS A 27 -3.44 9.26 -18.69
N ARG A 28 -4.30 10.09 -18.07
CA ARG A 28 -4.85 11.29 -18.68
C ARG A 28 -3.73 12.30 -18.96
N HIS A 29 -2.87 12.57 -17.98
CA HIS A 29 -1.76 13.49 -18.11
C HIS A 29 -0.81 13.07 -19.24
N LEU A 30 -0.38 11.80 -19.26
CA LEU A 30 0.44 11.26 -20.35
C LEU A 30 -0.21 11.41 -21.72
N THR A 31 -1.53 11.17 -21.83
CA THR A 31 -2.24 11.35 -23.11
C THR A 31 -2.17 12.79 -23.59
N GLN A 32 -2.27 13.76 -22.68
CA GLN A 32 -2.18 15.18 -22.98
C GLN A 32 -0.76 15.63 -23.37
N GLU A 33 0.24 15.16 -22.63
CA GLU A 33 1.64 15.58 -22.81
C GLU A 33 2.32 14.90 -24.00
N VAL A 34 2.21 13.58 -24.12
CA VAL A 34 3.00 12.80 -25.09
C VAL A 34 2.13 12.15 -26.19
N GLY A 35 0.82 12.24 -26.09
CA GLY A 35 -0.16 11.64 -27.00
C GLY A 35 -0.41 10.15 -26.77
N GLY A 36 -1.55 9.67 -27.30
CA GLY A 36 -2.07 8.34 -26.97
C GLY A 36 -1.14 7.16 -27.34
N ARG A 37 -0.34 7.28 -28.42
CA ARG A 37 0.60 6.20 -28.82
C ARG A 37 1.71 6.03 -27.77
N ARG A 38 2.34 7.12 -27.36
CA ARG A 38 3.43 7.14 -26.39
C ARG A 38 2.93 6.80 -24.99
N GLN A 39 1.74 7.26 -24.63
CA GLN A 39 1.06 6.89 -23.39
C GLN A 39 0.87 5.37 -23.30
N ARG A 40 0.39 4.70 -24.36
CA ARG A 40 0.27 3.23 -24.37
C ARG A 40 1.62 2.55 -24.16
N ARG A 41 2.68 3.02 -24.86
CA ARG A 41 4.03 2.45 -24.68
C ARG A 41 4.55 2.57 -23.27
N TYR A 42 4.30 3.71 -22.61
CA TYR A 42 4.65 3.89 -21.19
C TYR A 42 3.98 2.83 -20.31
N TRP A 43 2.67 2.56 -20.53
CA TRP A 43 1.96 1.57 -19.73
C TRP A 43 2.39 0.13 -20.04
N GLU A 44 2.76 -0.19 -21.26
CA GLU A 44 3.39 -1.47 -21.59
C GLU A 44 4.68 -1.66 -20.79
N LEU A 45 5.56 -0.66 -20.79
CA LEU A 45 6.81 -0.67 -20.02
C LEU A 45 6.55 -0.77 -18.50
N PHE A 46 5.51 -0.10 -18.02
CA PHE A 46 5.09 -0.19 -16.61
C PHE A 46 4.66 -1.63 -16.26
N GLU A 47 3.83 -2.25 -17.08
CA GLU A 47 3.37 -3.62 -16.84
C GLU A 47 4.51 -4.65 -16.97
N GLU A 48 5.41 -4.48 -17.96
CA GLU A 48 6.62 -5.28 -18.07
C GLU A 48 7.47 -5.23 -16.80
N LEU A 49 7.69 -4.01 -16.27
CA LEU A 49 8.41 -3.81 -15.01
C LEU A 49 7.69 -4.42 -13.81
N ARG A 50 6.37 -4.19 -13.70
CA ARG A 50 5.57 -4.73 -12.61
C ARG A 50 5.64 -6.27 -12.55
N GLN A 51 5.64 -6.92 -13.70
CA GLN A 51 5.80 -8.39 -13.79
C GLN A 51 7.21 -8.84 -13.39
N GLN A 52 8.25 -8.07 -13.71
CA GLN A 52 9.64 -8.39 -13.39
C GLN A 52 9.99 -8.15 -11.93
N LEU A 53 9.49 -7.04 -11.37
CA LEU A 53 9.86 -6.56 -10.03
C LEU A 53 8.88 -7.00 -8.94
N GLY A 54 7.64 -7.36 -9.31
CA GLY A 54 6.57 -7.72 -8.37
C GLY A 54 5.87 -6.53 -7.72
N TYR A 55 6.30 -5.29 -7.98
CA TYR A 55 5.66 -4.06 -7.50
C TYR A 55 5.53 -3.00 -8.61
N ALA A 56 4.77 -1.93 -8.34
CA ALA A 56 4.51 -0.84 -9.26
C ALA A 56 5.66 0.18 -9.25
N ASP A 57 6.44 0.27 -10.33
CA ASP A 57 7.55 1.23 -10.49
C ASP A 57 7.24 2.24 -11.59
N TYR A 58 6.59 3.34 -11.22
CA TYR A 58 6.22 4.41 -12.15
C TYR A 58 7.43 5.18 -12.67
N LEU A 59 8.43 5.41 -11.84
CA LEU A 59 9.63 6.13 -12.24
C LEU A 59 10.58 5.28 -13.07
N GLY A 60 10.70 3.99 -12.78
CA GLY A 60 11.42 3.04 -13.60
C GLY A 60 10.81 2.89 -14.99
N ALA A 61 9.47 2.87 -15.09
CA ALA A 61 8.78 2.88 -16.37
C ALA A 61 9.08 4.16 -17.17
N LEU A 62 9.11 5.33 -16.50
CA LEU A 62 9.48 6.59 -17.13
C LEU A 62 10.95 6.58 -17.59
N GLN A 63 11.85 5.98 -16.82
CA GLN A 63 13.25 5.85 -17.22
C GLN A 63 13.41 4.92 -18.44
N ARG A 64 12.69 3.81 -18.51
CA ARG A 64 12.67 2.94 -19.72
C ARG A 64 12.10 3.68 -20.92
N TYR A 65 10.99 4.39 -20.74
CA TYR A 65 10.41 5.23 -21.79
C TYR A 65 11.43 6.25 -22.32
N ARG A 66 12.18 6.91 -21.43
CA ARG A 66 13.24 7.85 -21.81
C ARG A 66 14.33 7.23 -22.65
N VAL A 67 14.73 5.98 -22.35
CA VAL A 67 15.75 5.26 -23.15
C VAL A 67 15.26 5.04 -24.59
N GLU A 68 13.98 4.69 -24.77
CA GLU A 68 13.38 4.52 -26.10
C GLU A 68 13.14 5.87 -26.81
N ASN A 69 13.00 6.96 -26.06
CA ASN A 69 12.67 8.31 -26.56
C ASN A 69 13.63 9.38 -26.02
N PRO A 70 14.96 9.29 -26.32
CA PRO A 70 15.98 10.09 -25.61
C PRO A 70 15.90 11.60 -25.87
N ARG A 71 15.16 12.03 -26.89
CA ARG A 71 14.96 13.44 -27.24
C ARG A 71 13.58 13.98 -26.87
N ASP A 72 12.77 13.19 -26.16
CA ASP A 72 11.43 13.65 -25.73
C ASP A 72 11.56 14.57 -24.53
N SER A 73 11.32 15.86 -24.74
CA SER A 73 11.38 16.89 -23.69
C SER A 73 10.26 16.75 -22.65
N HIS A 74 9.17 16.04 -22.95
CA HIS A 74 8.02 15.88 -22.03
C HIS A 74 8.33 14.93 -20.87
N VAL A 75 9.44 14.17 -20.91
CA VAL A 75 9.88 13.32 -19.78
C VAL A 75 9.98 14.13 -18.49
N LEU A 76 10.47 15.37 -18.55
CA LEU A 76 10.58 16.24 -17.37
C LEU A 76 9.20 16.61 -16.81
N THR A 77 8.23 16.93 -17.69
CA THR A 77 6.86 17.27 -17.28
C THR A 77 6.17 16.06 -16.60
N VAL A 78 6.32 14.88 -17.18
CA VAL A 78 5.77 13.64 -16.62
C VAL A 78 6.42 13.30 -15.27
N SER A 79 7.74 13.45 -15.14
CA SER A 79 8.45 13.27 -13.88
C SER A 79 7.95 14.23 -12.80
N SER A 80 7.82 15.52 -13.15
CA SER A 80 7.29 16.55 -12.24
C SER A 80 5.86 16.23 -11.81
N PHE A 81 5.00 15.76 -12.71
CA PHE A 81 3.65 15.34 -12.38
C PHE A 81 3.65 14.21 -11.33
N LEU A 82 4.43 13.16 -11.55
CA LEU A 82 4.53 12.03 -10.63
C LEU A 82 4.99 12.48 -9.23
N ILE A 83 6.13 13.18 -9.15
CA ILE A 83 6.73 13.57 -7.87
C ILE A 83 5.90 14.60 -7.11
N ASN A 84 5.19 15.49 -7.83
CA ASN A 84 4.42 16.57 -7.24
C ASN A 84 2.90 16.33 -7.22
N TYR A 85 2.47 15.12 -7.54
CA TYR A 85 1.05 14.77 -7.53
C TYR A 85 0.42 15.08 -6.15
N PRO A 86 -0.83 15.61 -6.11
CA PRO A 86 -1.49 15.98 -4.86
C PRO A 86 -2.12 14.75 -4.17
N PHE A 87 -1.28 13.86 -3.63
CA PHE A 87 -1.70 12.59 -3.04
C PHE A 87 -2.70 12.74 -1.89
N ALA A 88 -2.68 13.87 -1.15
CA ALA A 88 -3.66 14.15 -0.10
C ALA A 88 -5.11 14.12 -0.64
N ASN A 89 -5.33 14.53 -1.89
CA ASN A 89 -6.64 14.49 -2.53
C ASN A 89 -7.07 13.07 -2.96
N ARG A 90 -6.23 12.07 -2.71
CA ARG A 90 -6.47 10.66 -3.05
C ARG A 90 -6.51 9.76 -1.83
N LEU A 91 -6.46 10.32 -0.62
CA LEU A 91 -6.77 9.55 0.58
C LEU A 91 -8.21 9.02 0.49
N PHE A 92 -8.39 7.75 0.82
CA PHE A 92 -9.74 7.25 1.03
C PHE A 92 -10.38 7.94 2.24
N PRO A 93 -11.71 8.17 2.22
CA PRO A 93 -12.40 8.76 3.34
C PRO A 93 -12.18 7.98 4.63
N GLY A 94 -11.78 8.67 5.70
CA GLY A 94 -11.52 8.09 7.01
C GLY A 94 -10.11 7.47 7.17
N SER A 95 -9.20 7.61 6.21
CA SER A 95 -7.84 7.07 6.32
C SER A 95 -7.06 7.65 7.49
N LEU A 96 -7.10 8.96 7.67
CA LEU A 96 -6.41 9.62 8.80
C LEU A 96 -7.10 9.31 10.14
N ASP A 97 -8.43 9.30 10.16
CA ASP A 97 -9.21 8.94 11.35
C ASP A 97 -8.92 7.51 11.81
N ALA A 98 -8.79 6.58 10.85
CA ALA A 98 -8.43 5.19 11.15
C ALA A 98 -7.03 5.08 11.77
N ILE A 99 -6.05 5.84 11.27
CA ILE A 99 -4.69 5.88 11.83
C ILE A 99 -4.73 6.46 13.24
N GLU A 100 -5.37 7.61 13.46
CA GLU A 100 -5.50 8.24 14.76
C GLU A 100 -6.19 7.31 15.76
N HIS A 101 -7.25 6.62 15.33
CA HIS A 101 -7.98 5.67 16.15
C HIS A 101 -7.09 4.53 16.66
N VAL A 102 -6.36 3.85 15.76
CA VAL A 102 -5.57 2.68 16.17
C VAL A 102 -4.35 3.06 17.02
N ARG A 103 -3.83 4.27 16.88
CA ARG A 103 -2.70 4.78 17.68
C ARG A 103 -2.99 4.87 19.17
N GLN A 104 -4.25 4.84 19.59
CA GLN A 104 -4.64 4.77 21.00
C GLN A 104 -4.16 3.49 21.71
N TRP A 105 -3.87 2.42 20.97
CA TRP A 105 -3.45 1.11 21.52
C TRP A 105 -2.01 0.73 21.19
N GLY A 106 -1.37 1.41 20.25
CA GLY A 106 0.02 1.15 19.87
C GLY A 106 0.43 1.89 18.60
N PRO A 107 1.69 1.80 18.21
CA PRO A 107 2.17 2.49 17.02
C PRO A 107 1.43 2.03 15.76
N ALA A 108 0.99 2.99 14.94
CA ALA A 108 0.63 2.77 13.56
C ALA A 108 1.89 2.90 12.70
N VAL A 109 2.15 1.90 11.87
CA VAL A 109 3.34 1.80 11.02
C VAL A 109 2.88 1.57 9.59
N ILE A 110 3.31 2.39 8.67
CA ILE A 110 3.15 2.10 7.24
C ILE A 110 4.05 0.92 6.88
N LEU A 111 3.46 -0.11 6.28
CA LEU A 111 4.17 -1.26 5.74
C LEU A 111 3.80 -1.42 4.27
N SER A 112 4.67 -0.98 3.37
CA SER A 112 4.36 -0.88 1.94
C SER A 112 5.45 -1.48 1.07
N ASP A 113 5.05 -1.97 -0.11
CA ASP A 113 5.97 -2.27 -1.20
C ASP A 113 6.13 -1.02 -2.07
N GLY A 114 7.35 -0.79 -2.59
CA GLY A 114 7.57 0.34 -3.49
C GLY A 114 9.03 0.67 -3.72
N ASP A 115 9.25 1.61 -4.62
CA ASP A 115 10.58 2.15 -4.90
C ASP A 115 11.05 3.17 -3.84
N ALA A 116 12.35 3.46 -3.89
CA ALA A 116 13.01 4.32 -2.90
C ALA A 116 12.73 5.83 -3.04
N VAL A 117 12.01 6.26 -4.08
CA VAL A 117 11.76 7.68 -4.36
C VAL A 117 10.26 8.01 -4.38
N PHE A 118 9.49 7.30 -5.19
CA PHE A 118 8.09 7.61 -5.42
C PHE A 118 7.22 7.24 -4.21
N GLN A 119 7.45 6.07 -3.60
CA GLN A 119 6.66 5.62 -2.45
C GLN A 119 6.86 6.51 -1.21
N PRO A 120 8.11 6.85 -0.79
CA PRO A 120 8.31 7.83 0.29
C PRO A 120 7.66 9.19 -0.01
N ARG A 121 7.81 9.66 -1.25
CA ARG A 121 7.24 10.94 -1.67
C ARG A 121 5.71 10.96 -1.65
N LYS A 122 5.08 9.85 -2.04
CA LYS A 122 3.62 9.66 -1.95
C LYS A 122 3.16 9.74 -0.50
N ILE A 123 3.83 9.03 0.41
CA ILE A 123 3.52 9.01 1.84
C ILE A 123 3.68 10.41 2.45
N GLU A 124 4.77 11.11 2.16
CA GLU A 124 5.02 12.47 2.63
C GLU A 124 3.93 13.44 2.14
N ARG A 125 3.68 13.48 0.82
CA ARG A 125 2.74 14.43 0.23
C ARG A 125 1.27 14.12 0.47
N SER A 126 0.96 12.97 1.01
CA SER A 126 -0.41 12.64 1.44
C SER A 126 -0.71 13.04 2.88
N GLY A 127 0.29 13.42 3.68
CA GLY A 127 0.15 13.67 5.11
C GLY A 127 0.22 12.39 5.95
N LEU A 128 0.44 11.25 5.33
CA LEU A 128 0.54 9.97 6.04
C LEU A 128 1.81 9.88 6.88
N PHE A 129 2.91 10.54 6.46
CA PHE A 129 4.15 10.58 7.24
C PHE A 129 3.92 11.15 8.64
N GLU A 130 3.23 12.28 8.72
CA GLU A 130 2.89 12.95 9.98
C GLU A 130 1.88 12.11 10.77
N ALA A 131 0.88 11.54 10.10
CA ALA A 131 -0.17 10.76 10.75
C ALA A 131 0.39 9.53 11.48
N VAL A 132 1.44 8.88 10.92
CA VAL A 132 2.11 7.74 11.57
C VAL A 132 3.37 8.14 12.35
N GLU A 133 3.62 9.44 12.58
CA GLU A 133 4.81 9.94 13.31
C GLU A 133 6.15 9.44 12.74
N GLY A 134 6.23 9.33 11.41
CA GLY A 134 7.42 8.84 10.71
C GLY A 134 7.65 7.32 10.82
N ASN A 135 6.72 6.55 11.36
CA ASN A 135 6.83 5.10 11.44
C ASN A 135 6.53 4.48 10.06
N ILE A 136 7.57 4.32 9.25
CA ILE A 136 7.45 3.85 7.86
C ILE A 136 8.45 2.73 7.58
N LEU A 137 7.94 1.67 6.94
CA LEU A 137 8.72 0.58 6.38
C LEU A 137 8.32 0.41 4.91
N ILE A 138 9.29 0.56 4.01
CA ILE A 138 9.12 0.34 2.57
C ILE A 138 10.10 -0.75 2.15
N TYR A 139 9.57 -1.80 1.52
CA TYR A 139 10.33 -2.95 1.05
C TYR A 139 10.03 -3.22 -0.44
N ILE A 140 10.74 -4.15 -1.02
CA ILE A 140 10.42 -4.69 -2.35
C ILE A 140 9.31 -5.73 -2.22
N HIS A 141 9.42 -6.63 -1.24
CA HIS A 141 8.45 -7.66 -0.89
C HIS A 141 8.28 -7.70 0.63
N LYS A 142 7.34 -6.93 1.14
CA LYS A 142 7.12 -6.72 2.58
C LYS A 142 6.81 -8.01 3.34
N GLU A 143 6.18 -8.97 2.68
CA GLU A 143 5.88 -10.30 3.27
C GLU A 143 7.13 -11.15 3.52
N GLU A 144 8.26 -10.82 2.91
CA GLU A 144 9.55 -11.51 3.11
C GLU A 144 10.39 -10.86 4.22
N GLU A 145 10.04 -9.63 4.65
CA GLU A 145 10.83 -8.82 5.58
C GLU A 145 10.27 -8.83 7.02
N LEU A 146 9.50 -9.85 7.37
CA LEU A 146 8.81 -9.94 8.67
C LEU A 146 9.77 -9.97 9.88
N ALA A 147 10.97 -10.49 9.70
CA ALA A 147 12.01 -10.49 10.74
C ALA A 147 12.50 -9.05 11.03
N ASP A 148 12.65 -8.21 10.00
CA ASP A 148 13.02 -6.80 10.16
C ASP A 148 11.89 -6.00 10.81
N VAL A 149 10.64 -6.24 10.39
CA VAL A 149 9.45 -5.65 11.02
C VAL A 149 9.41 -5.94 12.52
N GLN A 150 9.60 -7.21 12.92
CA GLN A 150 9.59 -7.61 14.33
C GLN A 150 10.76 -7.02 15.13
N ARG A 151 11.90 -6.84 14.53
CA ARG A 151 13.07 -6.22 15.16
C ARG A 151 12.84 -4.74 15.41
N ARG A 152 12.29 -4.01 14.43
CA ARG A 152 12.05 -2.55 14.53
C ARG A 152 10.84 -2.22 15.39
N TYR A 153 9.78 -3.01 15.28
CA TYR A 153 8.51 -2.81 15.97
C TYR A 153 8.09 -4.08 16.73
N PRO A 154 8.81 -4.45 17.81
CA PRO A 154 8.49 -5.65 18.58
C PRO A 154 7.13 -5.52 19.26
N ALA A 155 6.23 -6.50 19.01
CA ALA A 155 4.89 -6.53 19.58
C ALA A 155 4.48 -7.91 20.06
N LYS A 156 3.54 -7.97 21.00
CA LYS A 156 2.87 -9.22 21.38
C LYS A 156 1.85 -9.60 20.30
N HIS A 157 1.18 -8.62 19.70
CA HIS A 157 0.20 -8.85 18.67
C HIS A 157 0.30 -7.77 17.56
N TYR A 158 0.17 -8.21 16.31
CA TYR A 158 0.12 -7.32 15.15
C TYR A 158 -1.29 -7.25 14.59
N VAL A 159 -1.67 -6.11 14.04
CA VAL A 159 -2.86 -5.95 13.21
C VAL A 159 -2.36 -5.52 11.83
N LEU A 160 -2.63 -6.30 10.80
CA LEU A 160 -2.23 -6.02 9.43
C LEU A 160 -3.44 -5.62 8.61
N VAL A 161 -3.42 -4.43 8.02
CA VAL A 161 -4.46 -3.90 7.14
C VAL A 161 -3.91 -3.79 5.72
N ASP A 162 -4.48 -4.54 4.77
CA ASP A 162 -4.00 -4.59 3.39
C ASP A 162 -5.15 -4.95 2.43
N ASP A 163 -5.20 -4.34 1.23
CA ASP A 163 -6.20 -4.61 0.20
C ASP A 163 -5.90 -5.88 -0.61
N LYS A 164 -4.72 -6.49 -0.43
CA LYS A 164 -4.27 -7.68 -1.16
C LYS A 164 -4.41 -8.95 -0.32
N PRO A 165 -5.39 -9.81 -0.60
CA PRO A 165 -5.56 -11.10 0.12
C PRO A 165 -4.29 -11.96 0.11
N ARG A 166 -3.48 -11.90 -0.96
CA ARG A 166 -2.19 -12.59 -1.05
C ARG A 166 -1.23 -12.20 0.09
N ILE A 167 -1.11 -10.92 0.37
CA ILE A 167 -0.23 -10.41 1.43
C ILE A 167 -0.77 -10.80 2.80
N LEU A 168 -2.08 -10.65 3.02
CA LEU A 168 -2.73 -11.04 4.27
C LEU A 168 -2.50 -12.53 4.57
N ASP A 169 -2.69 -13.41 3.57
CA ASP A 169 -2.47 -14.85 3.70
C ASP A 169 -0.99 -15.19 3.96
N ALA A 170 -0.07 -14.59 3.19
CA ALA A 170 1.36 -14.84 3.34
C ALA A 170 1.86 -14.50 4.75
N ILE A 171 1.50 -13.33 5.28
CA ILE A 171 1.90 -12.90 6.62
C ILE A 171 1.17 -13.72 7.70
N LYS A 172 -0.11 -14.06 7.48
CA LYS A 172 -0.87 -14.93 8.40
C LYS A 172 -0.24 -16.30 8.55
N ARG A 173 0.27 -16.88 7.48
CA ARG A 173 0.97 -18.20 7.53
C ARG A 173 2.21 -18.15 8.41
N VAL A 174 2.95 -17.03 8.40
CA VAL A 174 4.19 -16.90 9.20
C VAL A 174 3.88 -16.56 10.66
N TRP A 175 2.97 -15.63 10.92
CA TRP A 175 2.73 -15.15 12.29
C TRP A 175 1.59 -15.83 13.02
N GLY A 176 0.73 -16.57 12.31
CA GLY A 176 -0.36 -17.34 12.88
C GLY A 176 -1.32 -16.49 13.72
N PRO A 177 -1.63 -16.91 14.95
CA PRO A 177 -2.52 -16.18 15.84
C PRO A 177 -1.92 -14.88 16.40
N ARG A 178 -0.64 -14.61 16.13
CA ARG A 178 0.02 -13.36 16.53
C ARG A 178 -0.33 -12.16 15.63
N VAL A 179 -1.04 -12.39 14.53
CA VAL A 179 -1.53 -11.33 13.66
C VAL A 179 -3.02 -11.47 13.42
N THR A 180 -3.72 -10.34 13.49
CA THR A 180 -5.08 -10.18 12.95
C THR A 180 -4.97 -9.53 11.58
N THR A 181 -5.50 -10.20 10.57
CA THR A 181 -5.57 -9.68 9.20
C THR A 181 -6.89 -8.92 9.00
N VAL A 182 -6.81 -7.69 8.51
CA VAL A 182 -7.95 -6.83 8.21
C VAL A 182 -7.94 -6.52 6.72
N PHE A 183 -9.03 -6.85 6.05
CA PHE A 183 -9.20 -6.69 4.61
C PHE A 183 -10.21 -5.58 4.30
N PRO A 184 -9.78 -4.38 3.88
CA PRO A 184 -10.66 -3.35 3.37
C PRO A 184 -11.07 -3.70 1.92
N ARG A 185 -12.38 -3.75 1.64
CA ARG A 185 -12.93 -4.07 0.33
C ARG A 185 -12.95 -2.83 -0.58
N GLN A 186 -11.78 -2.30 -0.89
CA GLN A 186 -11.59 -1.11 -1.72
C GLN A 186 -10.37 -1.30 -2.64
N GLY A 187 -10.31 -0.56 -3.76
CA GLY A 187 -9.31 -0.80 -4.80
C GLY A 187 -9.58 -2.04 -5.66
N HIS A 188 -8.93 -2.10 -6.81
CA HIS A 188 -9.24 -3.12 -7.83
C HIS A 188 -8.93 -4.56 -7.37
N TYR A 189 -7.90 -4.79 -6.56
CA TYR A 189 -7.57 -6.14 -6.06
C TYR A 189 -8.66 -6.68 -5.13
N ALA A 190 -9.16 -5.84 -4.24
CA ALA A 190 -10.19 -6.22 -3.27
C ALA A 190 -11.59 -6.36 -3.92
N LEU A 191 -11.79 -5.73 -5.06
CA LEU A 191 -13.06 -5.78 -5.80
C LEU A 191 -13.09 -6.87 -6.88
N ASP A 192 -11.98 -7.54 -7.16
CA ASP A 192 -11.92 -8.68 -8.07
C ASP A 192 -12.27 -9.99 -7.33
N PRO A 193 -13.49 -10.54 -7.53
CA PRO A 193 -13.92 -11.73 -6.82
C PRO A 193 -13.08 -12.97 -7.15
N VAL A 194 -12.49 -13.02 -8.35
CA VAL A 194 -11.63 -14.14 -8.76
C VAL A 194 -10.30 -14.08 -8.03
N ALA A 195 -9.71 -12.89 -7.90
CA ALA A 195 -8.47 -12.71 -7.13
C ALA A 195 -8.69 -12.99 -5.64
N VAL A 196 -9.78 -12.49 -5.06
CA VAL A 196 -10.12 -12.69 -3.64
C VAL A 196 -10.37 -14.17 -3.32
N ALA A 197 -11.09 -14.90 -4.18
CA ALA A 197 -11.43 -16.31 -3.95
C ALA A 197 -10.23 -17.26 -3.93
N LYS A 198 -9.06 -16.82 -4.41
CA LYS A 198 -7.82 -17.64 -4.42
C LYS A 198 -7.19 -17.80 -3.03
N TYR A 199 -7.57 -16.98 -2.07
CA TYR A 199 -6.95 -16.92 -0.75
C TYR A 199 -7.98 -17.13 0.37
N PRO A 200 -7.56 -17.66 1.52
CA PRO A 200 -8.43 -17.74 2.69
C PRO A 200 -8.97 -16.35 3.09
N PRO A 201 -10.19 -16.27 3.62
CA PRO A 201 -10.73 -15.00 4.10
C PRO A 201 -9.88 -14.44 5.26
N ALA A 202 -9.68 -13.13 5.25
CA ALA A 202 -9.06 -12.41 6.36
C ALA A 202 -9.83 -12.61 7.68
N ASP A 203 -9.18 -12.36 8.81
CA ASP A 203 -9.82 -12.47 10.12
C ASP A 203 -10.98 -11.48 10.26
N VAL A 204 -10.78 -10.26 9.75
CA VAL A 204 -11.77 -9.18 9.71
C VAL A 204 -11.87 -8.63 8.29
N THR A 205 -13.09 -8.36 7.83
CA THR A 205 -13.35 -7.69 6.55
C THR A 205 -14.16 -6.44 6.82
N ILE A 206 -13.72 -5.32 6.28
CA ILE A 206 -14.40 -4.02 6.37
C ILE A 206 -14.74 -3.51 4.96
N ALA A 207 -15.78 -2.68 4.82
CA ALA A 207 -16.15 -2.17 3.50
C ALA A 207 -15.15 -1.12 2.99
N ARG A 208 -14.62 -0.30 3.90
CA ARG A 208 -13.62 0.75 3.62
C ARG A 208 -12.74 0.98 4.84
N ILE A 209 -11.58 1.59 4.64
CA ILE A 209 -10.61 1.83 5.72
C ILE A 209 -11.19 2.62 6.91
N GLY A 210 -12.05 3.60 6.64
CA GLY A 210 -12.71 4.38 7.69
C GLY A 210 -13.55 3.56 8.66
N ASP A 211 -14.02 2.37 8.25
CA ASP A 211 -14.81 1.50 9.13
C ASP A 211 -13.95 0.86 10.25
N LEU A 212 -12.61 0.96 10.14
CA LEU A 212 -11.69 0.47 11.17
C LEU A 212 -11.93 1.14 12.54
N VAL A 213 -12.46 2.36 12.56
CA VAL A 213 -12.80 3.08 13.81
C VAL A 213 -13.90 2.40 14.65
N ALA A 214 -14.65 1.47 14.05
CA ALA A 214 -15.65 0.68 14.78
C ALA A 214 -15.04 -0.52 15.55
N HIS A 215 -13.73 -0.77 15.41
CA HIS A 215 -13.04 -1.89 16.01
C HIS A 215 -12.00 -1.41 17.03
N ASP A 216 -12.07 -1.88 18.24
CA ASP A 216 -10.99 -1.71 19.22
C ASP A 216 -9.93 -2.81 19.14
N ALA A 217 -8.78 -2.59 19.77
CA ALA A 217 -7.67 -3.54 19.73
C ALA A 217 -8.01 -4.91 20.34
N LYS A 218 -8.89 -4.98 21.33
CA LYS A 218 -9.32 -6.23 21.97
C LYS A 218 -10.20 -7.04 21.03
N THR A 219 -11.15 -6.39 20.37
CA THR A 219 -12.03 -7.01 19.38
C THR A 219 -11.24 -7.52 18.20
N LEU A 220 -10.28 -6.73 17.68
CA LEU A 220 -9.39 -7.16 16.61
C LEU A 220 -8.57 -8.39 17.03
N LYS A 221 -7.96 -8.38 18.22
CA LYS A 221 -7.19 -9.53 18.72
C LYS A 221 -8.04 -10.78 18.90
N ALA A 222 -9.26 -10.64 19.39
CA ALA A 222 -10.19 -11.77 19.56
C ALA A 222 -10.62 -12.39 18.24
N ALA A 223 -10.61 -11.62 17.12
CA ALA A 223 -10.92 -12.13 15.79
C ALA A 223 -9.78 -12.94 15.15
N ALA A 224 -8.55 -12.88 15.69
CA ALA A 224 -7.40 -13.58 15.15
C ALA A 224 -7.61 -15.10 15.18
N ARG A 225 -7.65 -15.72 13.99
CA ARG A 225 -7.84 -17.16 13.83
C ARG A 225 -6.49 -17.89 13.81
N PRO A 226 -6.43 -19.15 14.22
CA PRO A 226 -5.27 -20.00 13.95
C PRO A 226 -5.08 -20.15 12.43
N THR A 227 -3.86 -20.39 12.00
CA THR A 227 -3.55 -20.71 10.60
C THR A 227 -4.31 -21.97 10.22
N ARG A 228 -5.05 -21.96 9.13
CA ARG A 228 -5.58 -23.21 8.56
C ARG A 228 -4.41 -23.93 7.92
N GLY A 229 -4.11 -25.11 8.45
CA GLY A 229 -3.12 -26.04 7.89
C GLY A 229 -3.47 -26.45 6.46
#